data_f2157d707421bea62b695175060b0cf1
#
_entry.id   f2157d707421bea62b695175060b0cf1
#
_cell.length_a   1.000
_cell.length_b   1.000
_cell.length_c   1.000
_cell.angle_alpha   90.00
_cell.angle_beta   90.00
_cell.angle_gamma   90.00
#
_symmetry.space_group_name_H-M   'P 1'
#
loop_
_entity.id
_entity.type
_entity.pdbx_description
1 polymer ?
#
loop_
_entity_poly.entity_id
_entity_poly.type
_entity_poly.pdbx_seq_one_letter_code
_entity_poly.pdbx_strand_id
1 'polypeptide(L)'
;MRHLAIPTSTMCSVIASATTRLLLATVACLSLLLAACGSTTNDPAVPVDKPVGVQIEAPRVTLVDAGSAPHVTLRYRDIDTGDHKVSVTITDAFTPTVGTAADTNDTPALDAQSPTTFTSTLVTRTRKAENSETSSRSVTAELDHPKLTGAGAKEDLASAHGFTFGWFGNDAGTISSVNFTAPTAASDQTRALTEQFLTAMVGLPVVFPTEPVGVGGSWTVESRITGQTPLLQTITYTVTGMAGDKVDLKTSVEQRPTLGSLDMDDGAKLAVLSSKTVSEGSLTIDLTRPLPTAGSVALTTRIIYGTEDSEHRVIQDTSTKVAFDAQ
;
A
#
# COMPACT_ATOMS: atom_id res chain seq x y z
N MET A 1 38.74 31.97 -39.30
CA MET A 1 38.46 32.55 -40.65
C MET A 1 36.97 32.50 -40.89
N ARG A 2 36.42 33.71 -41.16
CA ARG A 2 35.14 34.09 -41.79
C ARG A 2 33.87 33.56 -41.08
N HIS A 3 33.13 34.38 -40.30
CA HIS A 3 32.29 35.57 -40.66
C HIS A 3 31.23 35.29 -41.72
N LEU A 4 30.00 35.47 -41.37
CA LEU A 4 28.97 36.42 -41.87
C LEU A 4 27.61 35.81 -41.56
N ALA A 5 26.72 36.38 -40.87
CA ALA A 5 26.05 37.69 -40.83
C ALA A 5 24.56 37.51 -41.17
N ILE A 6 23.78 38.10 -40.33
CA ILE A 6 22.32 38.32 -40.38
C ILE A 6 21.96 39.18 -41.61
N PRO A 7 20.70 39.15 -42.10
CA PRO A 7 19.97 40.41 -42.03
C PRO A 7 18.52 40.31 -41.54
N THR A 8 18.21 41.34 -40.82
CA THR A 8 16.94 41.97 -40.47
C THR A 8 16.24 42.56 -41.71
N SER A 9 14.94 42.70 -41.65
CA SER A 9 14.12 43.89 -41.92
C SER A 9 12.68 43.45 -42.25
N THR A 10 11.65 44.06 -41.85
CA THR A 10 11.17 45.39 -41.55
C THR A 10 9.70 45.48 -42.05
N MET A 11 8.83 45.91 -41.14
CA MET A 11 7.71 46.83 -41.26
C MET A 11 6.75 46.83 -42.45
N CYS A 12 5.46 46.90 -42.12
CA CYS A 12 4.48 47.95 -42.46
C CYS A 12 3.09 47.46 -42.01
N SER A 13 2.43 47.96 -41.02
CA SER A 13 1.77 49.27 -40.85
C SER A 13 0.70 49.58 -41.91
N VAL A 14 -0.50 49.88 -41.47
CA VAL A 14 -1.36 51.01 -41.80
C VAL A 14 -2.87 50.64 -41.77
N ILE A 15 -3.57 51.07 -40.75
CA ILE A 15 -4.56 52.18 -40.65
C ILE A 15 -6.02 51.86 -41.05
N ALA A 16 -6.87 52.05 -40.06
CA ALA A 16 -8.02 52.97 -39.86
C ALA A 16 -9.31 52.57 -40.63
N SER A 17 -10.48 52.80 -40.19
CA SER A 17 -11.21 53.75 -39.35
C SER A 17 -12.66 53.35 -39.30
N ALA A 18 -13.24 53.52 -38.20
CA ALA A 18 -14.21 54.51 -37.75
C ALA A 18 -15.70 54.31 -38.14
N THR A 19 -16.45 54.46 -37.08
CA THR A 19 -17.79 55.11 -36.89
C THR A 19 -19.00 54.34 -37.39
N THR A 20 -20.15 54.20 -36.63
CA THR A 20 -20.95 55.24 -36.03
C THR A 20 -22.25 54.60 -35.39
N ARG A 21 -22.52 54.94 -34.14
CA ARG A 21 -23.85 55.30 -33.57
C ARG A 21 -25.01 54.30 -33.52
N LEU A 22 -25.44 54.00 -32.30
CA LEU A 22 -26.55 54.53 -31.51
C LEU A 22 -27.94 53.96 -31.88
N LEU A 23 -28.55 53.20 -30.93
CA LEU A 23 -29.88 53.58 -30.39
C LEU A 23 -30.30 52.60 -29.27
N LEU A 24 -30.81 53.20 -28.21
CA LEU A 24 -31.46 52.67 -27.01
C LEU A 24 -32.64 51.74 -27.31
N ALA A 25 -32.82 50.70 -26.50
CA ALA A 25 -34.11 50.31 -26.00
C ALA A 25 -33.98 49.54 -24.67
N THR A 26 -34.42 50.15 -23.62
CA THR A 26 -34.63 49.61 -22.25
C THR A 26 -35.79 48.65 -22.25
N VAL A 27 -35.53 47.41 -21.72
CA VAL A 27 -36.57 46.58 -21.12
C VAL A 27 -36.02 45.97 -19.82
N ALA A 28 -36.52 46.44 -18.71
CA ALA A 28 -36.33 45.87 -17.41
C ALA A 28 -37.09 44.54 -17.32
N CYS A 29 -36.39 43.43 -17.07
CA CYS A 29 -36.97 42.21 -16.53
C CYS A 29 -36.21 41.80 -15.27
N LEU A 30 -36.86 41.98 -14.18
CA LEU A 30 -36.54 41.58 -12.83
C LEU A 30 -36.54 40.03 -12.78
N SER A 31 -35.35 39.40 -12.82
CA SER A 31 -35.20 37.95 -12.58
C SER A 31 -34.53 37.76 -11.25
N LEU A 32 -35.30 37.27 -10.28
CA LEU A 32 -34.78 36.80 -8.98
C LEU A 32 -33.68 35.73 -9.22
N LEU A 33 -32.48 36.07 -8.90
CA LEU A 33 -31.37 35.11 -8.72
C LEU A 33 -31.54 34.49 -7.35
N LEU A 34 -32.11 33.29 -7.29
CA LEU A 34 -31.86 32.37 -6.16
C LEU A 34 -30.39 31.96 -6.21
N ALA A 35 -29.57 32.62 -5.44
CA ALA A 35 -28.24 32.17 -5.12
C ALA A 35 -28.37 30.94 -4.21
N ALA A 36 -28.40 29.74 -4.79
CA ALA A 36 -28.11 28.51 -4.08
C ALA A 36 -26.60 28.51 -3.75
N CYS A 37 -26.24 29.01 -2.58
CA CYS A 37 -24.92 28.75 -1.99
C CYS A 37 -24.85 27.28 -1.62
N GLY A 38 -24.50 26.44 -2.57
CA GLY A 38 -23.88 25.17 -2.33
C GLY A 38 -22.42 25.45 -2.04
N SER A 39 -22.03 25.55 -0.77
CA SER A 39 -20.65 25.52 -0.36
C SER A 39 -20.10 24.10 -0.55
N THR A 40 -19.73 23.77 -1.80
CA THR A 40 -18.72 22.76 -2.01
C THR A 40 -17.40 23.39 -1.59
N THR A 41 -16.92 23.04 -0.42
CA THR A 41 -15.52 23.26 -0.05
C THR A 41 -14.69 22.42 -1.03
N ASN A 42 -14.40 22.98 -2.20
CA ASN A 42 -13.33 22.49 -3.04
C ASN A 42 -12.01 22.89 -2.32
N ASP A 43 -11.51 22.01 -1.45
CA ASP A 43 -10.12 22.07 -1.06
C ASP A 43 -9.31 22.01 -2.37
N PRO A 44 -8.37 22.95 -2.59
CA PRO A 44 -7.57 22.96 -3.80
C PRO A 44 -6.84 21.62 -3.89
N ALA A 45 -7.04 20.89 -5.00
CA ALA A 45 -6.38 19.61 -5.21
C ALA A 45 -4.86 19.76 -5.03
N VAL A 46 -4.27 18.92 -4.19
CA VAL A 46 -2.83 18.91 -3.93
C VAL A 46 -2.13 18.60 -5.26
N PRO A 47 -1.18 19.42 -5.75
CA PRO A 47 -0.41 19.10 -6.94
C PRO A 47 0.39 17.81 -6.73
N VAL A 48 0.27 16.87 -7.66
CA VAL A 48 0.91 15.55 -7.59
C VAL A 48 1.81 15.28 -8.79
N ASP A 49 2.79 14.41 -8.60
CA ASP A 49 3.68 13.95 -9.66
C ASP A 49 3.00 12.88 -10.55
N LYS A 50 3.73 12.44 -11.58
CA LYS A 50 3.25 11.31 -12.40
C LYS A 50 3.27 10.02 -11.59
N PRO A 51 2.22 9.17 -11.70
CA PRO A 51 2.19 7.88 -11.03
C PRO A 51 3.37 6.99 -11.42
N VAL A 52 3.96 6.34 -10.43
CA VAL A 52 4.96 5.27 -10.62
C VAL A 52 4.27 3.95 -10.38
N GLY A 53 4.22 3.09 -11.40
CA GLY A 53 3.56 1.79 -11.36
C GLY A 53 4.56 0.64 -11.20
N VAL A 54 4.24 -0.32 -10.34
CA VAL A 54 5.00 -1.56 -10.12
C VAL A 54 4.08 -2.75 -10.35
N GLN A 55 4.52 -3.69 -11.18
CA GLN A 55 3.79 -4.95 -11.41
C GLN A 55 4.01 -5.88 -10.21
N ILE A 56 2.94 -6.56 -9.80
CA ILE A 56 2.95 -7.53 -8.71
C ILE A 56 2.73 -8.93 -9.29
N GLU A 57 3.58 -9.87 -8.90
CA GLU A 57 3.39 -11.28 -9.24
C GLU A 57 2.15 -11.81 -8.51
N ALA A 58 1.25 -12.47 -9.24
CA ALA A 58 0.04 -13.03 -8.65
C ALA A 58 0.40 -14.12 -7.62
N PRO A 59 -0.17 -14.09 -6.41
CA PRO A 59 0.09 -15.11 -5.41
C PRO A 59 -0.56 -16.44 -5.81
N ARG A 60 -0.01 -17.53 -5.29
CA ARG A 60 -0.65 -18.84 -5.37
C ARG A 60 -1.60 -19.02 -4.19
N VAL A 61 -2.87 -19.24 -4.48
CA VAL A 61 -3.92 -19.51 -3.48
C VAL A 61 -4.27 -20.99 -3.49
N THR A 62 -4.29 -21.60 -2.30
CA THR A 62 -4.59 -23.04 -2.16
C THR A 62 -5.59 -23.24 -1.02
N LEU A 63 -6.75 -23.81 -1.31
CA LEU A 63 -7.70 -24.21 -0.28
C LEU A 63 -7.12 -25.36 0.53
N VAL A 64 -7.17 -25.25 1.86
CA VAL A 64 -6.72 -26.28 2.81
C VAL A 64 -7.91 -27.03 3.39
N ASP A 65 -8.94 -26.31 3.82
CA ASP A 65 -10.18 -26.85 4.38
C ASP A 65 -11.36 -25.96 3.96
N ALA A 66 -12.45 -26.57 3.52
CA ALA A 66 -13.65 -25.81 3.17
C ALA A 66 -14.44 -25.31 4.39
N GLY A 67 -14.22 -25.88 5.57
CA GLY A 67 -14.95 -25.55 6.79
C GLY A 67 -16.35 -26.15 6.87
N SER A 68 -17.17 -25.63 7.77
CA SER A 68 -18.53 -26.08 8.01
C SER A 68 -19.53 -25.40 7.05
N ALA A 69 -20.54 -26.12 6.61
CA ALA A 69 -21.65 -25.53 5.83
C ALA A 69 -22.44 -24.50 6.68
N PRO A 70 -23.02 -23.47 6.05
CA PRO A 70 -23.09 -23.26 4.61
C PRO A 70 -21.78 -22.72 4.04
N HIS A 71 -21.42 -23.15 2.82
CA HIS A 71 -20.25 -22.66 2.10
C HIS A 71 -20.64 -21.51 1.16
N VAL A 72 -19.81 -20.45 1.15
CA VAL A 72 -20.02 -19.24 0.35
C VAL A 72 -18.75 -18.90 -0.43
N THR A 73 -18.88 -18.50 -1.68
CA THR A 73 -17.76 -17.96 -2.45
C THR A 73 -17.51 -16.50 -2.02
N LEU A 74 -16.36 -16.24 -1.45
CA LEU A 74 -15.98 -14.92 -0.98
C LEU A 74 -15.45 -14.08 -2.14
N ARG A 75 -16.05 -12.90 -2.37
CA ARG A 75 -15.62 -11.94 -3.41
C ARG A 75 -15.89 -10.52 -2.94
N TYR A 76 -14.97 -9.62 -3.23
CA TYR A 76 -15.17 -8.19 -3.04
C TYR A 76 -16.30 -7.68 -3.94
N ARG A 77 -17.14 -6.81 -3.40
CA ARG A 77 -18.27 -6.13 -4.05
C ARG A 77 -18.24 -4.64 -3.75
N ASP A 78 -17.05 -4.08 -3.76
CA ASP A 78 -16.74 -2.72 -3.31
C ASP A 78 -16.70 -1.69 -4.45
N ILE A 79 -16.99 -2.11 -5.70
CA ILE A 79 -17.01 -1.20 -6.85
C ILE A 79 -18.16 -0.21 -6.68
N ASP A 80 -17.81 1.10 -6.77
CA ASP A 80 -18.75 2.24 -6.69
C ASP A 80 -19.63 2.28 -5.42
N THR A 81 -19.14 1.73 -4.31
CA THR A 81 -19.81 1.77 -2.99
C THR A 81 -19.61 3.10 -2.24
N GLY A 82 -18.90 4.06 -2.84
CA GLY A 82 -18.56 5.35 -2.25
C GLY A 82 -17.16 5.41 -1.66
N ASP A 83 -16.91 6.46 -0.89
CA ASP A 83 -15.65 6.66 -0.20
C ASP A 83 -15.70 6.04 1.19
N HIS A 84 -14.65 5.32 1.56
CA HIS A 84 -14.51 4.71 2.87
C HIS A 84 -13.27 5.24 3.57
N LYS A 85 -13.39 5.48 4.88
CA LYS A 85 -12.26 5.87 5.71
C LYS A 85 -11.82 4.71 6.58
N VAL A 86 -10.51 4.54 6.69
CA VAL A 86 -9.87 3.55 7.58
C VAL A 86 -8.59 4.15 8.14
N SER A 87 -8.43 4.08 9.46
CA SER A 87 -7.15 4.38 10.12
C SER A 87 -6.23 3.19 9.94
N VAL A 88 -5.00 3.46 9.47
CA VAL A 88 -3.96 2.45 9.31
C VAL A 88 -2.79 2.80 10.22
N THR A 89 -2.32 1.79 10.96
CA THR A 89 -1.10 1.87 11.75
C THR A 89 -0.15 0.78 11.24
N ILE A 90 1.03 1.18 10.77
CA ILE A 90 2.05 0.27 10.28
C ILE A 90 3.29 0.47 11.14
N THR A 91 3.74 -0.60 11.79
CA THR A 91 4.92 -0.61 12.63
C THR A 91 5.96 -1.51 12.00
N ASP A 92 7.18 -1.03 11.89
CA ASP A 92 8.29 -1.75 11.29
C ASP A 92 9.55 -1.61 12.15
N ALA A 93 10.35 -2.70 12.23
CA ALA A 93 11.63 -2.68 12.90
C ALA A 93 12.57 -3.70 12.27
N PHE A 94 13.84 -3.31 12.18
CA PHE A 94 14.94 -4.16 11.79
C PHE A 94 16.02 -4.11 12.86
N THR A 95 16.33 -5.27 13.44
CA THR A 95 17.29 -5.38 14.55
C THR A 95 18.37 -6.41 14.19
N PRO A 96 19.51 -5.96 13.65
CA PRO A 96 20.65 -6.83 13.46
C PRO A 96 21.45 -6.96 14.76
N THR A 97 21.86 -8.19 15.10
CA THR A 97 22.74 -8.47 16.24
C THR A 97 23.83 -9.48 15.84
N VAL A 98 24.95 -9.44 16.56
CA VAL A 98 26.03 -10.42 16.43
C VAL A 98 26.09 -11.18 17.75
N GLY A 99 26.11 -12.51 17.67
CA GLY A 99 26.20 -13.41 18.83
C GLY A 99 27.02 -14.63 18.54
N THR A 100 26.98 -15.61 19.44
CA THR A 100 27.60 -16.92 19.26
C THR A 100 26.54 -17.99 19.02
N ALA A 101 26.95 -19.15 18.54
CA ALA A 101 26.06 -20.30 18.35
C ALA A 101 25.38 -20.74 19.66
N ALA A 102 26.07 -20.57 20.79
CA ALA A 102 25.53 -20.93 22.12
C ALA A 102 24.46 -19.95 22.62
N ASP A 103 24.50 -18.69 22.16
CA ASP A 103 23.60 -17.62 22.61
C ASP A 103 22.40 -17.43 21.69
N THR A 104 22.34 -18.15 20.57
CA THR A 104 21.27 -17.99 19.59
C THR A 104 20.02 -18.76 20.02
N ASN A 105 18.89 -18.04 20.05
CA ASN A 105 17.57 -18.62 20.13
C ASN A 105 16.90 -18.48 18.77
N ASP A 106 16.45 -19.56 18.18
CA ASP A 106 15.81 -19.57 16.86
C ASP A 106 14.45 -18.88 16.85
N THR A 107 13.79 -18.76 18.00
CA THR A 107 12.44 -18.17 18.08
C THR A 107 12.52 -16.70 18.44
N PRO A 108 12.12 -15.78 17.51
CA PRO A 108 12.07 -14.35 17.82
C PRO A 108 10.93 -14.01 18.77
N ALA A 109 11.03 -12.87 19.42
CA ALA A 109 9.88 -12.24 20.07
C ALA A 109 8.97 -11.60 19.02
N LEU A 110 7.66 -11.60 19.25
CA LEU A 110 6.72 -10.93 18.36
C LEU A 110 6.83 -9.40 18.45
N ASP A 111 7.11 -8.89 19.65
CA ASP A 111 7.25 -7.45 19.89
C ASP A 111 8.60 -6.93 19.41
N ALA A 112 8.54 -5.98 18.51
CA ALA A 112 9.72 -5.34 17.94
C ALA A 112 10.47 -4.48 18.97
N GLN A 113 11.80 -4.50 18.91
CA GLN A 113 12.64 -3.57 19.65
C GLN A 113 12.78 -2.26 18.86
N SER A 114 12.56 -1.13 19.54
CA SER A 114 12.73 0.21 18.96
C SER A 114 12.02 0.44 17.61
N PRO A 115 10.73 0.17 17.49
CA PRO A 115 10.02 0.24 16.23
C PRO A 115 9.84 1.67 15.73
N THR A 116 9.70 1.80 14.41
CA THR A 116 9.19 2.99 13.75
C THR A 116 7.73 2.75 13.37
N THR A 117 6.87 3.69 13.67
CA THR A 117 5.42 3.55 13.45
C THR A 117 4.92 4.66 12.54
N PHE A 118 4.29 4.27 11.46
CA PHE A 118 3.55 5.10 10.53
C PHE A 118 2.05 5.02 10.86
N THR A 119 1.38 6.16 10.88
CA THR A 119 -0.07 6.26 11.05
C THR A 119 -0.68 7.21 10.03
N SER A 120 -1.81 6.85 9.45
CA SER A 120 -2.58 7.73 8.57
C SER A 120 -4.04 7.29 8.55
N THR A 121 -4.94 8.21 8.23
CA THR A 121 -6.27 7.85 7.73
C THR A 121 -6.19 7.70 6.22
N LEU A 122 -6.65 6.57 5.69
CA LEU A 122 -6.79 6.34 4.26
C LEU A 122 -8.23 6.61 3.83
N VAL A 123 -8.41 7.48 2.85
CA VAL A 123 -9.68 7.66 2.15
C VAL A 123 -9.65 6.79 0.91
N THR A 124 -10.41 5.71 0.91
CA THR A 124 -10.37 4.69 -0.16
C THR A 124 -11.59 4.77 -1.05
N ARG A 125 -11.38 4.51 -2.33
CA ARG A 125 -12.43 4.44 -3.35
C ARG A 125 -12.11 3.33 -4.35
N THR A 126 -13.12 2.54 -4.71
CA THR A 126 -13.01 1.51 -5.73
C THR A 126 -13.84 1.84 -6.95
N ARG A 127 -13.24 1.72 -8.12
CA ARG A 127 -13.88 1.86 -9.43
C ARG A 127 -13.71 0.56 -10.22
N LYS A 128 -14.56 0.38 -11.21
CA LYS A 128 -14.33 -0.66 -12.21
C LYS A 128 -13.01 -0.37 -12.94
N ALA A 129 -12.15 -1.38 -13.06
CA ALA A 129 -10.94 -1.25 -13.85
C ALA A 129 -11.28 -1.19 -15.34
N GLU A 130 -10.76 -0.18 -16.03
CA GLU A 130 -10.92 -0.01 -17.46
C GLU A 130 -9.71 -0.62 -18.19
N ASN A 131 -9.95 -1.20 -19.37
CA ASN A 131 -8.90 -1.70 -20.27
C ASN A 131 -7.96 -2.74 -19.67
N SER A 132 -8.44 -3.58 -18.75
CA SER A 132 -7.68 -4.67 -18.15
C SER A 132 -8.40 -6.01 -18.35
N GLU A 133 -7.68 -7.00 -18.88
CA GLU A 133 -8.18 -8.38 -19.02
C GLU A 133 -8.09 -9.16 -17.69
N THR A 134 -7.20 -8.74 -16.79
CA THR A 134 -6.88 -9.47 -15.56
C THR A 134 -7.40 -8.80 -14.29
N SER A 135 -7.80 -7.51 -14.38
CA SER A 135 -8.25 -6.71 -13.24
C SER A 135 -9.67 -6.22 -13.46
N SER A 136 -10.53 -6.42 -12.48
CA SER A 136 -11.91 -5.91 -12.45
C SER A 136 -12.06 -4.67 -11.59
N ARG A 137 -11.12 -4.43 -10.68
CA ARG A 137 -11.13 -3.37 -9.66
C ARG A 137 -9.92 -2.46 -9.79
N SER A 138 -10.16 -1.16 -9.70
CA SER A 138 -9.16 -0.11 -9.53
C SER A 138 -9.43 0.59 -8.20
N VAL A 139 -8.56 0.37 -7.24
CA VAL A 139 -8.65 0.96 -5.91
C VAL A 139 -7.68 2.11 -5.78
N THR A 140 -8.14 3.20 -5.17
CA THR A 140 -7.32 4.36 -4.82
C THR A 140 -7.46 4.61 -3.33
N ALA A 141 -6.36 4.88 -2.66
CA ALA A 141 -6.29 5.29 -1.26
C ALA A 141 -5.48 6.58 -1.17
N GLU A 142 -6.08 7.61 -0.60
CA GLU A 142 -5.44 8.91 -0.35
C GLU A 142 -5.09 9.02 1.13
N LEU A 143 -3.86 9.47 1.42
CA LEU A 143 -3.37 9.65 2.78
C LEU A 143 -3.83 10.98 3.35
N ASP A 144 -4.49 10.89 4.50
CA ASP A 144 -4.87 12.04 5.30
C ASP A 144 -4.06 12.06 6.61
N HIS A 145 -3.35 13.17 6.84
CA HIS A 145 -2.55 13.42 8.04
C HIS A 145 -1.54 12.30 8.40
N PRO A 146 -0.65 11.89 7.47
CA PRO A 146 0.36 10.86 7.76
C PRO A 146 1.33 11.35 8.85
N LYS A 147 1.69 10.46 9.78
CA LYS A 147 2.62 10.73 10.87
C LYS A 147 3.60 9.59 11.04
N LEU A 148 4.81 9.93 11.46
CA LEU A 148 5.86 8.98 11.82
C LEU A 148 6.24 9.18 13.28
N THR A 149 6.34 8.09 14.03
CA THR A 149 6.76 8.10 15.45
C THR A 149 7.70 6.92 15.72
N GLY A 150 8.43 6.97 16.82
CA GLY A 150 9.34 5.91 17.25
C GLY A 150 10.82 6.21 16.96
N ALA A 151 11.67 5.20 17.09
CA ALA A 151 13.13 5.35 17.07
C ALA A 151 13.70 5.86 15.73
N GLY A 152 13.06 5.51 14.62
CA GLY A 152 13.45 5.93 13.25
C GLY A 152 12.77 7.21 12.78
N ALA A 153 11.92 7.85 13.60
CA ALA A 153 11.12 9.00 13.21
C ALA A 153 11.96 10.29 13.19
N LYS A 154 12.77 10.46 12.14
CA LYS A 154 13.58 11.68 11.93
C LYS A 154 12.92 12.65 10.95
N GLU A 155 11.90 12.20 10.22
CA GLU A 155 11.23 12.95 9.18
C GLU A 155 9.80 13.35 9.58
N ASP A 156 9.42 14.55 9.20
CA ASP A 156 8.02 14.99 9.25
C ASP A 156 7.33 14.60 7.95
N LEU A 157 6.30 13.77 8.07
CA LEU A 157 5.51 13.32 6.92
C LEU A 157 4.37 14.27 6.54
N ALA A 158 4.29 15.47 7.09
CA ALA A 158 3.22 16.43 6.76
C ALA A 158 3.13 16.71 5.24
N SER A 159 4.28 16.72 4.54
CA SER A 159 4.34 16.91 3.09
C SER A 159 3.83 15.69 2.27
N ALA A 160 3.57 14.55 2.90
CA ALA A 160 2.93 13.39 2.29
C ALA A 160 1.39 13.42 2.40
N HIS A 161 0.81 14.46 2.98
CA HIS A 161 -0.66 14.64 2.93
C HIS A 161 -1.12 14.74 1.47
N GLY A 162 -2.17 13.96 1.10
CA GLY A 162 -2.60 13.84 -0.29
C GLY A 162 -1.78 12.86 -1.15
N PHE A 163 -0.82 12.14 -0.55
CA PHE A 163 -0.15 11.05 -1.24
C PHE A 163 -1.18 9.98 -1.62
N THR A 164 -1.21 9.63 -2.90
CA THR A 164 -2.14 8.63 -3.40
C THR A 164 -1.44 7.31 -3.65
N PHE A 165 -2.00 6.28 -3.09
CA PHE A 165 -1.63 4.90 -3.30
C PHE A 165 -2.79 4.18 -3.99
N GLY A 166 -2.50 3.43 -5.06
CA GLY A 166 -3.53 2.72 -5.78
C GLY A 166 -3.09 1.34 -6.22
N TRP A 167 -4.05 0.49 -6.54
CA TRP A 167 -3.77 -0.83 -7.11
C TRP A 167 -4.87 -1.29 -8.07
N PHE A 168 -4.47 -2.11 -9.00
CA PHE A 168 -5.38 -2.86 -9.84
C PHE A 168 -5.45 -4.31 -9.35
N GLY A 169 -6.63 -4.89 -9.37
CA GLY A 169 -6.83 -6.26 -8.92
C GLY A 169 -8.17 -6.85 -9.36
N ASN A 170 -8.42 -8.10 -8.97
CA ASN A 170 -9.68 -8.78 -9.23
C ASN A 170 -10.58 -8.81 -7.98
N ASP A 171 -11.78 -9.37 -8.12
CA ASP A 171 -12.75 -9.49 -7.03
C ASP A 171 -12.38 -10.54 -5.96
N ALA A 172 -11.44 -11.45 -6.25
CA ALA A 172 -10.87 -12.34 -5.24
C ALA A 172 -9.83 -11.63 -4.35
N GLY A 173 -9.40 -10.39 -4.68
CA GLY A 173 -8.41 -9.64 -3.93
C GLY A 173 -6.98 -9.77 -4.45
N THR A 174 -6.74 -10.51 -5.55
CA THR A 174 -5.43 -10.56 -6.18
C THR A 174 -5.07 -9.19 -6.74
N ILE A 175 -3.89 -8.69 -6.39
CA ILE A 175 -3.33 -7.43 -6.87
C ILE A 175 -2.42 -7.74 -8.06
N SER A 176 -2.59 -7.05 -9.18
CA SER A 176 -1.78 -7.20 -10.39
C SER A 176 -0.72 -6.11 -10.53
N SER A 177 -1.02 -4.90 -10.04
CA SER A 177 -0.07 -3.79 -10.00
C SER A 177 -0.43 -2.80 -8.91
N VAL A 178 0.58 -2.11 -8.39
CA VAL A 178 0.42 -0.97 -7.47
C VAL A 178 0.96 0.29 -8.13
N ASN A 179 0.44 1.44 -7.74
CA ASN A 179 0.94 2.73 -8.17
C ASN A 179 1.02 3.69 -6.99
N PHE A 180 2.02 4.56 -7.04
CA PHE A 180 2.28 5.60 -6.05
C PHE A 180 2.29 6.94 -6.75
N THR A 181 1.64 7.92 -6.16
CA THR A 181 1.58 9.29 -6.66
C THR A 181 1.84 10.24 -5.51
N ALA A 182 3.04 10.79 -5.47
CA ALA A 182 3.45 11.69 -4.41
C ALA A 182 3.00 13.13 -4.68
N PRO A 183 2.67 13.91 -3.63
CA PRO A 183 2.58 15.36 -3.75
C PRO A 183 3.92 15.94 -4.25
N THR A 184 3.87 16.94 -5.13
CA THR A 184 5.08 17.60 -5.65
C THR A 184 5.91 18.27 -4.55
N ALA A 185 5.29 18.61 -3.43
CA ALA A 185 5.94 19.20 -2.26
C ALA A 185 6.66 18.17 -1.37
N ALA A 186 6.41 16.87 -1.56
CA ALA A 186 7.06 15.83 -0.76
C ALA A 186 8.54 15.70 -1.13
N SER A 187 9.42 15.67 -0.11
CA SER A 187 10.83 15.39 -0.31
C SER A 187 11.05 13.94 -0.78
N ASP A 188 12.19 13.65 -1.41
CA ASP A 188 12.52 12.29 -1.85
C ASP A 188 12.53 11.30 -0.66
N GLN A 189 12.99 11.75 0.50
CA GLN A 189 13.00 10.93 1.71
C GLN A 189 11.60 10.67 2.25
N THR A 190 10.72 11.67 2.27
CA THR A 190 9.30 11.52 2.65
C THR A 190 8.60 10.53 1.70
N ARG A 191 8.87 10.63 0.39
CA ARG A 191 8.34 9.69 -0.62
C ARG A 191 8.78 8.27 -0.34
N ALA A 192 10.10 8.05 -0.21
CA ALA A 192 10.67 6.72 0.00
C ALA A 192 10.12 6.05 1.27
N LEU A 193 10.03 6.80 2.38
CA LEU A 193 9.46 6.29 3.63
C LEU A 193 7.97 5.96 3.48
N THR A 194 7.19 6.84 2.86
CA THR A 194 5.75 6.60 2.65
C THR A 194 5.53 5.37 1.79
N GLU A 195 6.26 5.23 0.68
CA GLU A 195 6.19 4.07 -0.22
C GLU A 195 6.60 2.77 0.51
N GLN A 196 7.64 2.81 1.37
CA GLN A 196 8.06 1.66 2.17
C GLN A 196 6.93 1.15 3.06
N PHE A 197 6.28 2.03 3.84
CA PHE A 197 5.19 1.64 4.73
C PHE A 197 3.96 1.14 3.97
N LEU A 198 3.58 1.81 2.89
CA LEU A 198 2.44 1.38 2.05
C LEU A 198 2.72 0.03 1.38
N THR A 199 3.97 -0.23 0.98
CA THR A 199 4.39 -1.52 0.42
C THR A 199 4.27 -2.64 1.46
N ALA A 200 4.59 -2.38 2.73
CA ALA A 200 4.41 -3.36 3.81
C ALA A 200 2.92 -3.75 3.98
N MET A 201 1.99 -2.79 3.83
CA MET A 201 0.56 -3.07 3.84
C MET A 201 0.13 -3.98 2.67
N VAL A 202 0.64 -3.73 1.46
CA VAL A 202 0.36 -4.56 0.27
C VAL A 202 0.97 -5.95 0.38
N GLY A 203 2.05 -6.09 1.13
CA GLY A 203 2.71 -7.37 1.42
C GLY A 203 1.83 -8.35 2.23
N LEU A 204 0.70 -7.89 2.78
CA LEU A 204 -0.24 -8.70 3.56
C LEU A 204 -1.65 -8.70 2.92
N PRO A 205 -1.80 -9.08 1.64
CA PRO A 205 -3.07 -8.97 0.91
C PRO A 205 -4.04 -10.05 1.37
N VAL A 206 -5.32 -9.68 1.57
CA VAL A 206 -6.40 -10.65 1.73
C VAL A 206 -6.86 -11.11 0.35
N VAL A 207 -6.50 -12.34 -0.03
CA VAL A 207 -6.89 -12.96 -1.29
C VAL A 207 -7.72 -14.20 -1.00
N PHE A 208 -8.93 -14.25 -1.53
CA PHE A 208 -9.87 -15.35 -1.30
C PHE A 208 -9.65 -16.52 -2.27
N PRO A 209 -9.94 -17.76 -1.86
CA PRO A 209 -9.90 -18.91 -2.74
C PRO A 209 -11.02 -18.86 -3.81
N THR A 210 -10.88 -19.64 -4.87
CA THR A 210 -11.91 -19.79 -5.90
C THR A 210 -13.07 -20.62 -5.41
N GLU A 211 -12.78 -21.57 -4.53
CA GLU A 211 -13.74 -22.50 -3.97
C GLU A 211 -14.55 -21.84 -2.83
N PRO A 212 -15.80 -22.29 -2.62
CA PRO A 212 -16.61 -21.83 -1.51
C PRO A 212 -16.07 -22.30 -0.16
N VAL A 213 -16.15 -21.44 0.85
CA VAL A 213 -15.70 -21.73 2.24
C VAL A 213 -16.78 -21.40 3.26
N GLY A 214 -16.75 -22.08 4.38
CA GLY A 214 -17.60 -21.84 5.55
C GLY A 214 -16.78 -21.50 6.80
N VAL A 215 -17.43 -21.37 7.94
CA VAL A 215 -16.75 -21.16 9.23
C VAL A 215 -15.84 -22.34 9.54
N GLY A 216 -14.60 -22.05 9.96
CA GLY A 216 -13.52 -23.02 10.12
C GLY A 216 -12.73 -23.31 8.85
N GLY A 217 -13.23 -22.85 7.68
CA GLY A 217 -12.52 -23.00 6.40
C GLY A 217 -11.21 -22.25 6.40
N SER A 218 -10.20 -22.82 5.72
CA SER A 218 -8.87 -22.23 5.68
C SER A 218 -8.22 -22.40 4.32
N TRP A 219 -7.36 -21.42 3.97
CA TRP A 219 -6.57 -21.43 2.73
C TRP A 219 -5.22 -20.76 2.95
N THR A 220 -4.29 -21.01 2.05
CA THR A 220 -2.98 -20.36 2.01
C THR A 220 -2.85 -19.43 0.83
N VAL A 221 -2.14 -18.33 1.03
CA VAL A 221 -1.74 -17.36 0.00
C VAL A 221 -0.22 -17.30 0.01
N GLU A 222 0.41 -17.82 -1.04
CA GLU A 222 1.87 -17.85 -1.19
C GLU A 222 2.32 -16.76 -2.16
N SER A 223 3.27 -15.91 -1.74
CA SER A 223 3.80 -14.79 -2.51
C SER A 223 5.29 -14.58 -2.26
N ARG A 224 5.94 -13.87 -3.17
CA ARG A 224 7.32 -13.40 -2.99
C ARG A 224 7.32 -11.97 -2.49
N ILE A 225 8.07 -11.74 -1.42
CA ILE A 225 8.33 -10.41 -0.90
C ILE A 225 9.72 -9.99 -1.38
N THR A 226 9.76 -8.89 -2.13
CA THR A 226 11.01 -8.29 -2.60
C THR A 226 11.53 -7.32 -1.55
N GLY A 227 12.84 -7.30 -1.32
CA GLY A 227 13.51 -6.43 -0.34
C GLY A 227 15.00 -6.67 -0.37
N GLN A 228 15.73 -6.25 0.65
CA GLN A 228 17.17 -6.53 0.79
C GLN A 228 17.43 -8.04 0.84
N THR A 229 16.58 -8.78 1.54
CA THR A 229 16.55 -10.24 1.51
C THR A 229 15.22 -10.68 0.91
N PRO A 230 15.19 -11.25 -0.31
CA PRO A 230 13.96 -11.75 -0.90
C PRO A 230 13.41 -12.92 -0.09
N LEU A 231 12.11 -12.88 0.25
CA LEU A 231 11.44 -13.90 1.06
C LEU A 231 10.33 -14.58 0.26
N LEU A 232 10.13 -15.86 0.48
CA LEU A 232 8.87 -16.52 0.18
C LEU A 232 7.99 -16.41 1.43
N GLN A 233 6.78 -15.87 1.25
CA GLN A 233 5.81 -15.70 2.31
C GLN A 233 4.60 -16.60 2.08
N THR A 234 4.13 -17.25 3.12
CA THR A 234 2.88 -18.01 3.14
C THR A 234 1.98 -17.41 4.23
N ILE A 235 0.82 -16.89 3.83
CA ILE A 235 -0.22 -16.43 4.75
C ILE A 235 -1.31 -17.49 4.80
N THR A 236 -1.65 -17.95 6.01
CA THR A 236 -2.80 -18.82 6.22
C THR A 236 -3.95 -18.02 6.81
N TYR A 237 -5.08 -18.05 6.13
CA TYR A 237 -6.34 -17.48 6.62
C TYR A 237 -7.28 -18.58 7.08
N THR A 238 -7.96 -18.36 8.20
CA THR A 238 -9.01 -19.25 8.71
C THR A 238 -10.25 -18.43 9.04
N VAL A 239 -11.39 -18.80 8.50
CA VAL A 239 -12.67 -18.12 8.77
C VAL A 239 -13.12 -18.44 10.19
N THR A 240 -13.23 -17.42 11.05
CA THR A 240 -13.72 -17.55 12.42
C THR A 240 -15.18 -17.13 12.55
N GLY A 241 -15.71 -16.32 11.61
CA GLY A 241 -17.10 -15.89 11.59
C GLY A 241 -17.50 -15.33 10.23
N MET A 242 -18.77 -15.43 9.89
CA MET A 242 -19.37 -14.81 8.71
C MET A 242 -20.77 -14.29 9.04
N ALA A 243 -21.07 -13.04 8.65
CA ALA A 243 -22.37 -12.41 8.82
C ALA A 243 -22.64 -11.40 7.71
N GLY A 244 -23.46 -11.78 6.71
CA GLY A 244 -23.73 -10.97 5.54
C GLY A 244 -22.45 -10.74 4.73
N ASP A 245 -22.04 -9.47 4.58
CA ASP A 245 -20.81 -9.09 3.88
C ASP A 245 -19.56 -9.09 4.79
N LYS A 246 -19.72 -9.35 6.08
CA LYS A 246 -18.61 -9.38 7.04
C LYS A 246 -18.05 -10.77 7.18
N VAL A 247 -16.72 -10.86 7.15
CA VAL A 247 -15.94 -12.08 7.33
C VAL A 247 -14.85 -11.82 8.35
N ASP A 248 -14.85 -12.59 9.43
CA ASP A 248 -13.79 -12.56 10.43
C ASP A 248 -12.76 -13.66 10.14
N LEU A 249 -11.51 -13.26 10.09
CA LEU A 249 -10.38 -14.11 9.74
C LEU A 249 -9.36 -14.15 10.87
N LYS A 250 -8.91 -15.35 11.22
CA LYS A 250 -7.63 -15.54 11.92
C LYS A 250 -6.54 -15.65 10.86
N THR A 251 -5.38 -15.07 11.14
CA THR A 251 -4.27 -15.00 10.19
C THR A 251 -2.98 -15.49 10.85
N SER A 252 -2.20 -16.30 10.14
CA SER A 252 -0.82 -16.59 10.48
C SER A 252 0.07 -16.42 9.27
N VAL A 253 1.31 -15.99 9.50
CA VAL A 253 2.29 -15.70 8.45
C VAL A 253 3.56 -16.48 8.71
N GLU A 254 4.10 -17.12 7.68
CA GLU A 254 5.41 -17.75 7.66
C GLU A 254 6.24 -17.13 6.54
N GLN A 255 7.51 -16.84 6.83
CA GLN A 255 8.46 -16.30 5.86
C GLN A 255 9.74 -17.12 5.88
N ARG A 256 10.33 -17.32 4.71
CA ARG A 256 11.63 -17.95 4.57
C ARG A 256 12.45 -17.29 3.47
N PRO A 257 13.77 -17.14 3.63
CA PRO A 257 14.64 -16.63 2.59
C PRO A 257 14.54 -17.45 1.30
N THR A 258 14.57 -16.79 0.15
CA THR A 258 14.69 -17.48 -1.15
C THR A 258 16.13 -17.75 -1.54
N LEU A 259 17.09 -17.06 -0.90
CA LEU A 259 18.53 -17.25 -1.07
C LEU A 259 19.10 -17.97 0.14
N GLY A 260 20.03 -18.91 -0.10
CA GLY A 260 20.68 -19.70 0.95
C GLY A 260 21.87 -18.99 1.62
N SER A 261 22.23 -17.79 1.20
CA SER A 261 23.37 -17.04 1.74
C SER A 261 23.19 -15.54 1.61
N LEU A 262 23.89 -14.81 2.48
CA LEU A 262 24.07 -13.36 2.45
C LEU A 262 25.50 -13.07 1.93
N ASP A 263 25.62 -12.22 0.91
CA ASP A 263 26.89 -11.73 0.43
C ASP A 263 27.37 -10.55 1.29
N MET A 264 28.61 -10.58 1.73
CA MET A 264 29.25 -9.54 2.52
C MET A 264 30.10 -8.64 1.61
N ASP A 265 30.33 -7.39 2.04
CA ASP A 265 31.08 -6.39 1.26
C ASP A 265 32.54 -6.80 0.97
N ASP A 266 33.12 -7.64 1.83
CA ASP A 266 34.47 -8.22 1.67
C ASP A 266 34.51 -9.45 0.73
N GLY A 267 33.37 -9.83 0.15
CA GLY A 267 33.24 -11.01 -0.72
C GLY A 267 32.99 -12.32 0.03
N ALA A 268 32.94 -12.31 1.35
CA ALA A 268 32.58 -13.50 2.13
C ALA A 268 31.08 -13.80 1.96
N LYS A 269 30.68 -15.06 2.16
CA LYS A 269 29.29 -15.50 2.13
C LYS A 269 28.93 -16.14 3.46
N LEU A 270 27.85 -15.65 4.05
CA LEU A 270 27.27 -16.24 5.25
C LEU A 270 26.06 -17.08 4.84
N ALA A 271 26.08 -18.37 5.12
CA ALA A 271 24.95 -19.26 4.87
C ALA A 271 23.77 -18.92 5.79
N VAL A 272 22.55 -19.12 5.31
CA VAL A 272 21.35 -19.14 6.15
C VAL A 272 21.37 -20.43 6.95
N LEU A 273 21.56 -20.35 8.25
CA LEU A 273 21.61 -21.51 9.17
C LEU A 273 20.22 -21.83 9.73
N SER A 274 19.40 -20.81 9.99
CA SER A 274 18.05 -20.93 10.49
C SER A 274 17.18 -19.76 10.01
N SER A 275 15.89 -20.02 9.82
CA SER A 275 14.88 -18.99 9.59
C SER A 275 13.59 -19.38 10.30
N LYS A 276 13.06 -18.49 11.12
CA LYS A 276 11.82 -18.73 11.85
C LYS A 276 10.98 -17.46 11.94
N THR A 277 9.68 -17.61 11.68
CA THR A 277 8.69 -16.56 11.85
C THR A 277 7.75 -16.87 13.01
N VAL A 278 7.50 -15.87 13.85
CA VAL A 278 6.40 -15.85 14.81
C VAL A 278 5.39 -14.83 14.34
N SER A 279 4.12 -15.19 14.31
CA SER A 279 3.06 -14.30 13.84
C SER A 279 1.77 -14.49 14.60
N GLU A 280 0.98 -13.43 14.67
CA GLU A 280 -0.41 -13.47 15.11
C GLU A 280 -1.24 -12.48 14.28
N GLY A 281 -2.51 -12.78 14.06
CA GLY A 281 -3.36 -11.86 13.34
C GLY A 281 -4.83 -12.24 13.41
N SER A 282 -5.65 -11.20 13.37
CA SER A 282 -7.08 -11.29 13.13
C SER A 282 -7.53 -10.08 12.33
N LEU A 283 -8.41 -10.29 11.36
CA LEU A 283 -8.94 -9.25 10.50
C LEU A 283 -10.46 -9.41 10.38
N THR A 284 -11.17 -8.30 10.39
CA THR A 284 -12.57 -8.22 9.96
C THR A 284 -12.61 -7.58 8.59
N ILE A 285 -13.10 -8.31 7.61
CA ILE A 285 -13.27 -7.89 6.23
C ILE A 285 -14.74 -7.56 6.01
N ASP A 286 -15.02 -6.42 5.39
CA ASP A 286 -16.30 -6.12 4.80
C ASP A 286 -16.12 -6.20 3.27
N LEU A 287 -16.81 -7.14 2.62
CA LEU A 287 -16.67 -7.39 1.19
C LEU A 287 -17.11 -6.21 0.31
N THR A 288 -17.76 -5.19 0.91
CA THR A 288 -18.14 -3.94 0.25
C THR A 288 -17.09 -2.83 0.42
N ARG A 289 -15.93 -3.12 1.04
CA ARG A 289 -14.83 -2.18 1.27
C ARG A 289 -13.50 -2.77 0.78
N PRO A 290 -12.60 -1.94 0.23
CA PRO A 290 -11.35 -2.44 -0.35
C PRO A 290 -10.30 -2.88 0.66
N LEU A 291 -10.37 -2.42 1.91
CA LEU A 291 -9.44 -2.71 3.00
C LEU A 291 -10.17 -3.34 4.19
N PRO A 292 -9.46 -4.07 5.06
CA PRO A 292 -10.01 -4.56 6.33
C PRO A 292 -10.62 -3.42 7.15
N THR A 293 -11.72 -3.70 7.83
CA THR A 293 -12.42 -2.72 8.66
C THR A 293 -11.93 -2.71 10.10
N ALA A 294 -11.31 -3.79 10.56
CA ALA A 294 -10.72 -3.88 11.89
C ALA A 294 -9.67 -5.00 11.96
N GLY A 295 -8.87 -4.95 13.01
CA GLY A 295 -7.91 -5.98 13.33
C GLY A 295 -6.48 -5.67 12.95
N SER A 296 -5.59 -6.63 13.11
CA SER A 296 -4.19 -6.48 12.78
C SER A 296 -3.52 -7.80 12.43
N VAL A 297 -2.40 -7.71 11.73
CA VAL A 297 -1.45 -8.81 11.51
C VAL A 297 -0.09 -8.34 11.97
N ALA A 298 0.55 -9.11 12.85
CA ALA A 298 1.89 -8.86 13.34
C ALA A 298 2.76 -10.10 13.10
N LEU A 299 4.00 -9.88 12.68
CA LEU A 299 4.98 -10.93 12.48
C LEU A 299 6.39 -10.44 12.79
N THR A 300 7.24 -11.36 13.23
CA THR A 300 8.69 -11.18 13.35
C THR A 300 9.37 -12.38 12.75
N THR A 301 10.22 -12.12 11.76
CA THR A 301 11.05 -13.16 11.12
C THR A 301 12.49 -12.97 11.58
N ARG A 302 13.04 -14.01 12.18
CA ARG A 302 14.45 -14.14 12.53
C ARG A 302 15.16 -14.95 11.47
N ILE A 303 16.27 -14.43 10.97
CA ILE A 303 17.19 -15.16 10.10
C ILE A 303 18.55 -15.17 10.78
N ILE A 304 19.13 -16.35 10.92
CA ILE A 304 20.46 -16.56 11.49
C ILE A 304 21.41 -16.95 10.37
N TYR A 305 22.47 -16.16 10.21
CA TYR A 305 23.51 -16.36 9.23
C TYR A 305 24.83 -16.75 9.91
N GLY A 306 25.64 -17.52 9.23
CA GLY A 306 26.98 -17.89 9.70
C GLY A 306 27.67 -18.85 8.75
N THR A 307 28.83 -19.36 9.19
CA THR A 307 29.52 -20.47 8.56
C THR A 307 29.55 -21.66 9.54
N GLU A 308 29.61 -22.87 9.02
CA GLU A 308 29.63 -24.08 9.86
C GLU A 308 30.86 -24.11 10.81
N ASP A 309 32.00 -23.57 10.35
CA ASP A 309 33.28 -23.58 11.08
C ASP A 309 33.43 -22.40 12.07
N SER A 310 32.51 -21.43 12.11
CA SER A 310 32.57 -20.28 13.00
C SER A 310 31.56 -20.38 14.13
N GLU A 311 31.96 -19.96 15.33
CA GLU A 311 31.00 -19.76 16.42
C GLU A 311 30.19 -18.46 16.30
N HIS A 312 30.63 -17.51 15.46
CA HIS A 312 29.96 -16.24 15.27
C HIS A 312 28.72 -16.39 14.41
N ARG A 313 27.66 -15.68 14.80
CA ARG A 313 26.36 -15.63 14.10
C ARG A 313 25.93 -14.18 13.89
N VAL A 314 25.40 -13.91 12.71
CA VAL A 314 24.66 -12.68 12.43
C VAL A 314 23.17 -13.01 12.50
N ILE A 315 22.47 -12.35 13.40
CA ILE A 315 21.05 -12.54 13.63
C ILE A 315 20.33 -11.29 13.14
N GLN A 316 19.32 -11.48 12.28
CA GLN A 316 18.50 -10.38 11.77
C GLN A 316 17.04 -10.65 12.14
N ASP A 317 16.46 -9.77 12.96
CA ASP A 317 15.04 -9.75 13.24
C ASP A 317 14.38 -8.65 12.43
N THR A 318 13.40 -9.03 11.62
CA THR A 318 12.54 -8.10 10.88
C THR A 318 11.12 -8.25 11.41
N SER A 319 10.59 -7.19 11.96
CA SER A 319 9.23 -7.15 12.53
C SER A 319 8.36 -6.20 11.74
N THR A 320 7.14 -6.63 11.44
CA THR A 320 6.12 -5.81 10.79
C THR A 320 4.77 -6.03 11.47
N LYS A 321 4.03 -4.95 11.72
CA LYS A 321 2.65 -5.00 12.16
C LYS A 321 1.83 -4.02 11.33
N VAL A 322 0.71 -4.49 10.80
CA VAL A 322 -0.28 -3.66 10.11
C VAL A 322 -1.60 -3.78 10.84
N ALA A 323 -2.18 -2.66 11.25
CA ALA A 323 -3.46 -2.61 11.95
C ALA A 323 -4.43 -1.67 11.24
N PHE A 324 -5.71 -2.03 11.25
CA PHE A 324 -6.81 -1.33 10.61
C PHE A 324 -7.91 -1.02 11.62
N ASP A 325 -8.53 0.17 11.49
CA ASP A 325 -9.68 0.60 12.26
C ASP A 325 -10.57 1.49 11.39
N ALA A 326 -11.75 1.00 11.01
CA ALA A 326 -12.69 1.74 10.16
C ALA A 326 -13.34 2.87 10.95
N GLN A 327 -13.49 4.02 10.29
CA GLN A 327 -14.14 5.21 10.81
C GLN A 327 -15.56 5.35 10.27
#